data_056c2195427e1d27b7d5b3663b4db7a6
#
_entry.id   056c2195427e1d27b7d5b3663b4db7a6
#
_cell.length_a   1.000
_cell.length_b   1.000
_cell.length_c   1.000
_cell.angle_alpha   90.00
_cell.angle_beta   90.00
_cell.angle_gamma   90.00
#
_symmetry.space_group_name_H-M   'P 1'
#
loop_
_entity.id
_entity.type
_entity.pdbx_description
1 polymer ?
#
loop_
_entity_poly.entity_id
_entity_poly.type
_entity_poly.pdbx_seq_one_letter_code
_entity_poly.pdbx_strand_id
1 'polypeptide(L)'
;DYQRQFWPRTEVLIEPLNNAVSPQNDGQADSLSNESSEGITVTVLPTELFSELPSVPPAPTTPAVMAIEPPTPELEPVPPKNDTSAPASFETGETGDSENTSDLAGPLNPASDPVLPEPVIPKKENSRQVLQRALTWSKFYTGEIDGDLGPKSRAAIRAWQTANGNEATGIMTKRQRARLTSEYALTLVNIDLQQIRDDRAGIAMMLPMTQLGPPQYSYPFARYAHQGNQNSGVLLISQAGDRTTLSSLYKVLQTLQSIPLGGTRKLNRGSFVISSENDIILSHTEATLGNGAIKGFTLAWPRKDRSGYEAILAAMRASFTPIEGVLKPLDSAQQTLDKDLLSGFEIRRPKHSKSGIFVTESGALITTAKAVEGCRAITIDRDFSAEVTAIDINLGVALVTPTEALSPISVGRFSKLPARRREQIVTAGYSFEGVLETSSLTSGVITDTKGLFDENDQLRLALPALSGDAGGPVLGATAAVLGMLKDREAGARTLPDDVSFAVTSAALVNLLKRNGITARTTGTVATLSTGQRAKTGRDITAMVSCWE
;
A
#
# COMPACT_ATOMS: atom_id res chain seq x y z
N ASP A 1 14.45 -9.42 11.91
CA ASP A 1 14.79 -9.04 13.30
C ASP A 1 14.33 -7.64 13.67
N TYR A 2 14.23 -6.69 12.73
CA TYR A 2 13.68 -5.35 12.98
C TYR A 2 12.18 -5.38 13.29
N GLN A 3 11.42 -6.25 12.66
CA GLN A 3 10.00 -6.48 13.00
C GLN A 3 9.83 -7.04 14.42
N ARG A 4 10.80 -7.85 14.92
CA ARG A 4 10.77 -8.36 16.30
C ARG A 4 11.02 -7.27 17.35
N GLN A 5 11.72 -6.20 17.01
CA GLN A 5 11.98 -5.08 17.92
C GLN A 5 10.77 -4.16 18.10
N PHE A 6 9.87 -4.08 17.09
CA PHE A 6 8.67 -3.25 17.13
C PHE A 6 7.39 -4.00 17.49
N TRP A 7 7.44 -5.36 17.50
CA TRP A 7 6.29 -6.21 17.80
C TRP A 7 6.69 -7.29 18.78
N PRO A 8 6.66 -7.03 20.09
CA PRO A 8 6.87 -8.12 21.06
C PRO A 8 5.72 -9.12 20.93
N ARG A 9 6.08 -10.39 20.73
CA ARG A 9 5.13 -11.50 20.79
C ARG A 9 4.54 -11.55 22.18
N THR A 10 3.26 -11.21 22.32
CA THR A 10 2.49 -11.51 23.52
C THR A 10 2.06 -12.97 23.40
N GLU A 11 2.77 -13.88 24.04
CA GLU A 11 2.25 -15.21 24.31
C GLU A 11 1.13 -15.04 25.34
N VAL A 12 -0.11 -15.16 24.85
CA VAL A 12 -1.27 -15.29 25.73
C VAL A 12 -1.30 -16.73 26.19
N LEU A 13 -0.79 -16.99 27.38
CA LEU A 13 -1.04 -18.22 28.14
C LEU A 13 -2.52 -18.22 28.55
N ILE A 14 -3.32 -19.00 27.84
CA ILE A 14 -4.68 -19.32 28.28
C ILE A 14 -4.56 -20.53 29.21
N GLU A 15 -4.60 -20.30 30.51
CA GLU A 15 -4.83 -21.36 31.47
C GLU A 15 -6.31 -21.79 31.42
N PRO A 16 -6.60 -23.09 31.45
CA PRO A 16 -7.98 -23.56 31.50
C PRO A 16 -8.55 -23.38 32.91
N LEU A 17 -9.57 -22.54 33.03
CA LEU A 17 -10.41 -22.46 34.22
C LEU A 17 -11.29 -23.71 34.32
N ASN A 18 -10.81 -24.72 35.04
CA ASN A 18 -11.63 -25.77 35.61
C ASN A 18 -12.03 -25.35 37.01
N ASN A 19 -13.27 -25.00 37.22
CA ASN A 19 -13.91 -25.16 38.54
C ASN A 19 -15.42 -25.23 38.36
N ALA A 20 -15.88 -26.48 38.46
CA ALA A 20 -17.26 -26.82 38.75
C ALA A 20 -17.49 -26.68 40.26
N VAL A 21 -18.45 -25.87 40.65
CA VAL A 21 -19.07 -25.96 41.99
C VAL A 21 -20.57 -25.85 41.83
N SER A 22 -21.25 -26.90 42.24
CA SER A 22 -22.71 -27.03 42.38
C SER A 22 -23.22 -26.26 43.61
N PRO A 23 -24.51 -25.88 43.64
CA PRO A 23 -25.07 -24.97 44.64
C PRO A 23 -25.54 -25.73 45.89
N GLN A 24 -25.35 -25.10 47.06
CA GLN A 24 -26.15 -25.39 48.26
C GLN A 24 -26.78 -24.12 48.77
N ASN A 25 -28.08 -24.25 48.98
CA ASN A 25 -28.99 -23.34 49.69
C ASN A 25 -28.59 -23.18 51.16
N ASP A 26 -28.72 -21.99 51.72
CA ASP A 26 -29.54 -21.77 52.91
C ASP A 26 -29.54 -20.27 53.29
N GLY A 27 -30.74 -19.85 53.72
CA GLY A 27 -31.09 -18.46 53.95
C GLY A 27 -30.58 -17.85 55.25
N GLN A 28 -30.65 -16.55 55.30
CA GLN A 28 -31.30 -15.79 56.37
C GLN A 28 -31.03 -14.29 56.22
N ALA A 29 -32.08 -13.50 56.40
CA ALA A 29 -32.10 -12.05 56.37
C ALA A 29 -31.34 -11.44 57.55
N ASP A 30 -30.75 -10.25 57.37
CA ASP A 30 -31.04 -9.07 58.19
C ASP A 30 -30.37 -7.79 57.61
N SER A 31 -31.16 -6.81 57.53
CA SER A 31 -31.23 -5.36 57.57
C SER A 31 -29.98 -4.47 57.79
N LEU A 32 -30.15 -3.27 57.18
CA LEU A 32 -29.61 -1.94 57.50
C LEU A 32 -28.29 -1.56 56.81
N SER A 33 -28.16 -0.51 56.10
CA SER A 33 -28.60 0.86 56.06
C SER A 33 -27.84 1.62 54.96
N ASN A 34 -28.53 2.43 54.25
CA ASN A 34 -28.22 3.77 53.71
C ASN A 34 -26.77 4.21 53.52
N GLU A 35 -26.42 4.55 52.29
CA GLU A 35 -26.00 5.91 51.94
C GLU A 35 -25.93 6.14 50.43
N SER A 36 -26.42 7.28 50.05
CA SER A 36 -26.58 8.01 48.81
C SER A 36 -25.49 7.89 47.76
N SER A 37 -25.87 7.69 46.49
CA SER A 37 -25.16 8.23 45.36
C SER A 37 -26.13 8.79 44.30
N GLU A 38 -25.86 10.00 43.91
CA GLU A 38 -26.62 10.89 43.04
C GLU A 38 -26.95 10.28 41.67
N GLY A 39 -28.25 10.35 41.33
CA GLY A 39 -28.78 9.93 40.03
C GLY A 39 -28.52 10.95 38.96
N ILE A 40 -27.97 10.48 37.82
CA ILE A 40 -27.99 11.21 36.57
C ILE A 40 -29.34 10.96 35.91
N THR A 41 -30.16 12.00 35.88
CA THR A 41 -31.46 11.99 35.20
C THR A 41 -31.24 12.22 33.69
N VAL A 42 -31.50 11.21 32.85
CA VAL A 42 -31.59 11.36 31.40
C VAL A 42 -33.00 11.82 31.07
N THR A 43 -33.13 13.07 30.65
CA THR A 43 -34.40 13.62 30.15
C THR A 43 -34.54 13.21 28.67
N VAL A 44 -35.51 12.35 28.38
CA VAL A 44 -35.95 12.03 27.02
C VAL A 44 -36.92 13.12 26.58
N LEU A 45 -36.58 13.89 25.54
CA LEU A 45 -37.47 14.84 24.87
C LEU A 45 -38.38 14.11 23.90
N PRO A 46 -39.68 14.48 23.81
CA PRO A 46 -40.63 13.84 22.94
C PRO A 46 -40.40 14.24 21.47
N THR A 47 -40.50 13.23 20.60
CA THR A 47 -40.46 13.33 19.15
C THR A 47 -41.82 13.77 18.64
N GLU A 48 -42.02 15.07 18.43
CA GLU A 48 -43.03 15.60 17.53
C GLU A 48 -42.68 17.02 17.13
N LEU A 49 -42.37 17.21 15.84
CA LEU A 49 -42.51 18.43 15.05
C LEU A 49 -41.47 18.47 13.90
N PHE A 50 -41.73 17.74 12.85
CA PHE A 50 -41.27 18.11 11.50
C PHE A 50 -42.23 17.52 10.47
N SER A 51 -43.35 18.20 10.27
CA SER A 51 -44.16 18.12 9.05
C SER A 51 -43.87 19.38 8.22
N GLU A 52 -43.73 19.16 6.89
CA GLU A 52 -43.69 20.16 5.82
C GLU A 52 -42.31 20.70 5.43
N LEU A 53 -41.70 20.01 4.46
CA LEU A 53 -40.75 20.61 3.51
C LEU A 53 -41.50 20.85 2.17
N PRO A 54 -41.37 22.03 1.54
CA PRO A 54 -42.01 22.32 0.26
C PRO A 54 -41.34 21.55 -0.89
N SER A 55 -42.19 21.05 -1.79
CA SER A 55 -41.85 20.34 -3.01
C SER A 55 -41.02 21.19 -3.98
N VAL A 56 -39.88 20.64 -4.41
CA VAL A 56 -39.02 21.20 -5.47
C VAL A 56 -39.70 20.97 -6.84
N PRO A 57 -39.80 21.97 -7.71
CA PRO A 57 -40.34 21.79 -9.06
C PRO A 57 -39.34 21.00 -9.95
N PRO A 58 -39.86 20.25 -10.96
CA PRO A 58 -39.00 19.43 -11.83
C PRO A 58 -38.16 20.31 -12.77
N ALA A 59 -36.92 19.90 -12.98
CA ALA A 59 -35.99 20.53 -13.89
C ALA A 59 -36.45 20.43 -15.36
N PRO A 60 -36.13 21.43 -16.22
CA PRO A 60 -36.52 21.40 -17.61
C PRO A 60 -35.73 20.38 -18.42
N THR A 61 -36.46 19.60 -19.23
CA THR A 61 -35.93 18.65 -20.21
C THR A 61 -35.12 19.38 -21.30
N THR A 62 -33.85 19.05 -21.42
CA THR A 62 -33.00 19.48 -22.54
C THR A 62 -33.29 18.60 -23.78
N PRO A 63 -33.38 19.15 -25.00
CA PRO A 63 -33.59 18.36 -26.20
C PRO A 63 -32.34 17.59 -26.62
N ALA A 64 -32.56 16.39 -27.16
CA ALA A 64 -31.55 15.48 -27.67
C ALA A 64 -30.67 16.14 -28.72
N VAL A 65 -29.35 16.14 -28.49
CA VAL A 65 -28.35 16.49 -29.50
C VAL A 65 -28.01 15.22 -30.29
N MET A 66 -28.24 15.28 -31.60
CA MET A 66 -27.85 14.22 -32.55
C MET A 66 -26.35 13.96 -32.48
N ALA A 67 -25.97 12.68 -32.39
CA ALA A 67 -24.61 12.21 -32.51
C ALA A 67 -24.08 12.50 -33.91
N ILE A 68 -22.99 13.22 -34.01
CA ILE A 68 -22.15 13.36 -35.20
C ILE A 68 -21.01 12.35 -35.07
N GLU A 69 -20.97 11.37 -36.01
CA GLU A 69 -19.85 10.43 -36.14
C GLU A 69 -18.56 11.17 -36.50
N PRO A 70 -17.41 10.81 -35.90
CA PRO A 70 -16.11 11.37 -36.32
C PRO A 70 -15.64 10.71 -37.62
N PRO A 71 -15.00 11.50 -38.53
CA PRO A 71 -14.49 10.96 -39.80
C PRO A 71 -13.28 10.05 -39.61
N THR A 72 -13.26 8.97 -40.37
CA THR A 72 -12.18 8.00 -40.48
C THR A 72 -10.90 8.67 -41.03
N PRO A 73 -9.71 8.46 -40.47
CA PRO A 73 -8.47 8.95 -41.07
C PRO A 73 -8.07 8.12 -42.27
N GLU A 74 -7.91 8.79 -43.40
CA GLU A 74 -7.38 8.31 -44.68
C GLU A 74 -5.86 8.06 -44.52
N LEU A 75 -5.43 6.86 -44.92
CA LEU A 75 -4.03 6.43 -44.93
C LEU A 75 -3.29 7.06 -46.12
N GLU A 76 -2.33 7.93 -45.88
CA GLU A 76 -1.36 8.34 -46.90
C GLU A 76 -0.22 7.32 -47.05
N PRO A 77 0.32 7.14 -48.28
CA PRO A 77 1.25 6.06 -48.59
C PRO A 77 2.71 6.41 -48.22
N VAL A 78 3.40 5.40 -47.70
CA VAL A 78 4.82 5.41 -47.31
C VAL A 78 5.70 5.38 -48.58
N PRO A 79 6.74 6.25 -48.73
CA PRO A 79 7.72 6.12 -49.80
C PRO A 79 8.81 5.07 -49.48
N PRO A 80 9.44 4.47 -50.51
CA PRO A 80 10.27 3.28 -50.39
C PRO A 80 11.70 3.59 -49.88
N LYS A 81 12.24 2.60 -49.17
CA LYS A 81 13.64 2.55 -48.72
C LYS A 81 14.59 2.40 -49.91
N ASN A 82 15.65 3.18 -49.95
CA ASN A 82 16.82 2.89 -50.76
C ASN A 82 17.93 2.33 -49.87
N ASP A 83 18.27 1.09 -50.15
CA ASP A 83 19.53 0.45 -49.77
C ASP A 83 20.67 1.01 -50.61
N THR A 84 21.79 1.35 -49.99
CA THR A 84 23.08 1.27 -50.68
C THR A 84 24.20 0.94 -49.69
N SER A 85 24.85 -0.12 -50.04
CA SER A 85 25.93 -0.89 -49.44
C SER A 85 27.25 -0.15 -49.19
N ALA A 86 27.99 -0.74 -48.27
CA ALA A 86 29.42 -0.63 -47.90
C ALA A 86 30.41 -0.60 -49.08
N PRO A 87 31.76 -0.55 -48.92
CA PRO A 87 32.55 -1.28 -47.93
C PRO A 87 33.81 -0.57 -47.36
N ALA A 88 34.32 -1.21 -46.35
CA ALA A 88 35.66 -1.36 -45.77
C ALA A 88 36.92 -0.69 -46.39
N SER A 89 37.85 -0.29 -45.52
CA SER A 89 39.27 -0.63 -45.66
C SER A 89 40.00 -0.60 -44.31
N PHE A 90 40.78 -1.64 -44.16
CA PHE A 90 41.83 -1.90 -43.19
C PHE A 90 43.00 -0.94 -43.36
N GLU A 91 43.71 -0.62 -42.26
CA GLU A 91 45.17 -0.66 -42.29
C GLU A 91 45.77 -0.90 -40.90
N THR A 92 46.73 -1.79 -40.92
CA THR A 92 47.58 -2.36 -39.88
C THR A 92 48.85 -1.52 -39.66
N GLY A 93 49.49 -1.70 -38.50
CA GLY A 93 50.88 -1.31 -38.21
C GLY A 93 51.15 -1.48 -36.74
N GLU A 94 51.58 -2.63 -36.26
CA GLU A 94 52.94 -3.18 -35.98
C GLU A 94 53.85 -2.22 -35.20
N THR A 95 54.25 -2.64 -34.09
CA THR A 95 55.30 -3.40 -33.40
C THR A 95 56.13 -2.55 -32.42
N GLY A 96 56.53 -3.17 -31.35
CA GLY A 96 57.59 -2.65 -30.47
C GLY A 96 57.67 -3.34 -29.09
N ASP A 97 58.33 -4.49 -29.06
CA ASP A 97 58.78 -5.20 -27.86
C ASP A 97 59.64 -4.33 -26.95
N SER A 98 59.51 -4.55 -25.65
CA SER A 98 60.68 -4.88 -24.81
C SER A 98 60.29 -5.31 -23.40
N GLU A 99 60.75 -6.50 -23.09
CA GLU A 99 60.90 -7.09 -21.74
C GLU A 99 61.66 -6.18 -20.80
N ASN A 100 61.26 -6.13 -19.53
CA ASN A 100 62.20 -6.41 -18.48
C ASN A 100 61.52 -6.78 -17.15
N THR A 101 61.94 -7.92 -16.64
CA THR A 101 61.74 -8.49 -15.33
C THR A 101 62.42 -7.66 -14.25
N SER A 102 61.77 -7.51 -13.09
CA SER A 102 62.28 -7.98 -11.77
C SER A 102 61.63 -7.27 -10.58
N ASP A 103 61.14 -8.10 -9.72
CA ASP A 103 61.20 -8.06 -8.25
C ASP A 103 60.89 -6.77 -7.48
N LEU A 104 59.99 -6.93 -6.57
CA LEU A 104 60.07 -6.76 -5.12
C LEU A 104 58.78 -6.15 -4.51
N ALA A 105 58.35 -6.85 -3.49
CA ALA A 105 57.27 -6.53 -2.62
C ALA A 105 57.24 -5.05 -2.16
N GLY A 106 56.11 -4.37 -2.44
CA GLY A 106 55.74 -3.10 -1.82
C GLY A 106 54.57 -3.32 -0.85
N PRO A 107 54.43 -2.52 0.19
CA PRO A 107 53.55 -2.78 1.32
C PRO A 107 52.10 -2.65 0.93
N LEU A 108 51.28 -3.52 1.54
CA LEU A 108 49.82 -3.52 1.49
C LEU A 108 49.29 -2.12 1.79
N ASN A 109 48.74 -1.48 0.76
CA ASN A 109 47.95 -0.26 0.90
C ASN A 109 46.68 -0.59 1.68
N PRO A 110 46.37 0.07 2.79
CA PRO A 110 45.11 -0.14 3.48
C PRO A 110 43.97 0.22 2.52
N ALA A 111 43.01 -0.68 2.44
CA ALA A 111 41.79 -0.52 1.64
C ALA A 111 41.27 0.90 1.81
N SER A 112 41.19 1.63 0.70
CA SER A 112 40.55 2.93 0.65
C SER A 112 39.13 2.75 1.11
N ASP A 113 38.75 3.34 2.24
CA ASP A 113 37.40 3.46 2.69
C ASP A 113 36.55 4.02 1.52
N PRO A 114 35.34 3.47 1.27
CA PRO A 114 34.49 4.01 0.25
C PRO A 114 34.20 5.48 0.58
N VAL A 115 34.68 6.38 -0.27
CA VAL A 115 34.38 7.80 -0.20
C VAL A 115 32.85 7.91 -0.17
N LEU A 116 32.31 8.22 1.01
CA LEU A 116 30.92 8.58 1.18
C LEU A 116 30.67 9.77 0.25
N PRO A 117 29.57 9.79 -0.54
CA PRO A 117 29.25 10.97 -1.31
C PRO A 117 29.18 12.16 -0.33
N GLU A 118 29.97 13.19 -0.59
CA GLU A 118 29.92 14.43 0.18
C GLU A 118 28.45 14.84 0.32
N PRO A 119 28.02 15.34 1.49
CA PRO A 119 26.67 15.86 1.66
C PRO A 119 26.44 16.88 0.56
N VAL A 120 25.41 16.63 -0.28
CA VAL A 120 25.04 17.53 -1.36
C VAL A 120 24.54 18.81 -0.68
N ILE A 121 25.47 19.69 -0.35
CA ILE A 121 25.14 21.07 0.04
C ILE A 121 24.45 21.65 -1.18
N PRO A 122 23.19 22.09 -1.09
CA PRO A 122 22.48 22.61 -2.25
C PRO A 122 23.28 23.77 -2.79
N LYS A 123 23.86 23.59 -3.97
CA LYS A 123 24.51 24.68 -4.70
C LYS A 123 23.47 25.79 -4.80
N LYS A 124 23.83 27.02 -4.39
CA LYS A 124 23.00 28.22 -4.52
C LYS A 124 22.40 28.21 -5.93
N GLU A 125 21.08 28.10 -6.03
CA GLU A 125 20.39 27.99 -7.32
C GLU A 125 20.77 29.17 -8.20
N ASN A 126 21.09 28.89 -9.44
CA ASN A 126 21.31 29.96 -10.42
C ASN A 126 19.97 30.48 -10.94
N SER A 127 19.99 31.68 -11.52
CA SER A 127 18.78 32.34 -12.03
C SER A 127 18.01 31.53 -13.09
N ARG A 128 18.63 30.56 -13.75
CA ARG A 128 18.00 29.68 -14.74
C ARG A 128 17.23 28.54 -14.06
N GLN A 129 17.75 27.98 -12.96
CA GLN A 129 17.05 27.00 -12.14
C GLN A 129 15.83 27.60 -11.47
N VAL A 130 15.93 28.83 -10.95
CA VAL A 130 14.78 29.58 -10.41
C VAL A 130 13.71 29.78 -11.50
N LEU A 131 14.10 30.07 -12.73
CA LEU A 131 13.16 30.18 -13.85
C LEU A 131 12.48 28.84 -14.19
N GLN A 132 13.23 27.74 -14.23
CA GLN A 132 12.65 26.41 -14.46
C GLN A 132 11.67 26.03 -13.34
N ARG A 133 11.98 26.34 -12.06
CA ARG A 133 11.06 26.13 -10.94
C ARG A 133 9.79 26.96 -11.07
N ALA A 134 9.92 28.22 -11.42
CA ALA A 134 8.78 29.10 -11.63
C ALA A 134 7.89 28.63 -12.78
N LEU A 135 8.48 28.08 -13.85
CA LEU A 135 7.75 27.43 -14.95
C LEU A 135 7.09 26.12 -14.52
N THR A 136 7.72 25.32 -13.65
CA THR A 136 7.14 24.11 -13.07
C THR A 136 5.96 24.48 -12.16
N TRP A 137 6.14 25.45 -11.28
CA TRP A 137 5.10 25.97 -10.42
C TRP A 137 3.88 26.45 -11.22
N SER A 138 4.10 27.17 -12.31
CA SER A 138 3.04 27.64 -13.21
C SER A 138 2.50 26.55 -14.16
N LYS A 139 2.92 25.29 -14.00
CA LYS A 139 2.46 24.07 -14.73
C LYS A 139 2.82 24.02 -16.22
N PHE A 140 3.78 24.81 -16.67
CA PHE A 140 4.23 24.81 -18.07
C PHE A 140 5.46 23.92 -18.31
N TYR A 141 6.21 23.55 -17.24
CA TYR A 141 7.44 22.76 -17.35
C TYR A 141 7.36 21.50 -16.49
N THR A 142 7.74 20.35 -17.08
CA THR A 142 7.75 19.02 -16.41
C THR A 142 9.12 18.34 -16.49
N GLY A 143 10.15 19.06 -16.93
CA GLY A 143 11.52 18.55 -17.02
C GLY A 143 12.30 18.67 -15.71
N GLU A 144 13.56 18.24 -15.75
CA GLU A 144 14.49 18.38 -14.63
C GLU A 144 14.91 19.83 -14.42
N ILE A 145 15.15 20.22 -13.17
CA ILE A 145 15.62 21.56 -12.80
C ILE A 145 17.15 21.56 -12.80
N ASP A 146 17.75 21.53 -13.98
CA ASP A 146 19.20 21.42 -14.22
C ASP A 146 19.87 22.78 -14.49
N GLY A 147 19.07 23.83 -14.79
CA GLY A 147 19.55 25.14 -15.19
C GLY A 147 19.87 25.25 -16.69
N ASP A 148 19.63 24.18 -17.47
CA ASP A 148 19.76 24.23 -18.93
C ASP A 148 18.42 24.59 -19.58
N LEU A 149 18.40 25.73 -20.29
CA LEU A 149 17.23 26.19 -21.02
C LEU A 149 17.15 25.56 -22.43
N GLY A 150 17.21 24.22 -22.47
CA GLY A 150 17.11 23.40 -23.66
C GLY A 150 15.71 23.41 -24.31
N PRO A 151 15.45 22.49 -25.28
CA PRO A 151 14.20 22.46 -26.06
C PRO A 151 12.94 22.37 -25.20
N LYS A 152 12.96 21.58 -24.11
CA LYS A 152 11.82 21.41 -23.18
C LYS A 152 11.52 22.71 -22.45
N SER A 153 12.55 23.39 -21.92
CA SER A 153 12.40 24.67 -21.24
C SER A 153 11.88 25.75 -22.19
N ARG A 154 12.37 25.79 -23.44
CA ARG A 154 11.90 26.74 -24.44
C ARG A 154 10.46 26.48 -24.87
N ALA A 155 10.03 25.21 -24.95
CA ALA A 155 8.63 24.85 -25.21
C ALA A 155 7.72 25.34 -24.04
N ALA A 156 8.14 25.14 -22.80
CA ALA A 156 7.44 25.65 -21.62
C ALA A 156 7.34 27.17 -21.62
N ILE A 157 8.42 27.88 -21.97
CA ILE A 157 8.42 29.36 -22.11
C ILE A 157 7.40 29.80 -23.17
N ARG A 158 7.37 29.15 -24.35
CA ARG A 158 6.38 29.49 -25.39
C ARG A 158 4.95 29.28 -24.88
N ALA A 159 4.68 28.15 -24.23
CA ALA A 159 3.37 27.86 -23.68
C ALA A 159 2.93 28.92 -22.62
N TRP A 160 3.85 29.30 -21.72
CA TRP A 160 3.60 30.35 -20.75
C TRP A 160 3.37 31.72 -21.42
N GLN A 161 4.18 32.07 -22.44
CA GLN A 161 4.02 33.28 -23.21
C GLN A 161 2.65 33.38 -23.88
N THR A 162 2.22 32.31 -24.55
CA THR A 162 0.89 32.20 -25.17
C THR A 162 -0.22 32.38 -24.12
N ALA A 163 -0.15 31.67 -23.01
CA ALA A 163 -1.15 31.73 -21.94
C ALA A 163 -1.26 33.12 -21.29
N ASN A 164 -0.19 33.92 -21.36
CA ASN A 164 -0.14 35.29 -20.84
C ASN A 164 -0.29 36.37 -21.93
N GLY A 165 -0.76 36.00 -23.12
CA GLY A 165 -1.00 36.94 -24.21
C GLY A 165 0.25 37.58 -24.80
N ASN A 166 1.42 36.94 -24.68
CA ASN A 166 2.68 37.39 -25.25
C ASN A 166 3.03 36.56 -26.50
N GLU A 167 3.87 37.11 -27.34
CA GLU A 167 4.43 36.40 -28.49
C GLU A 167 5.26 35.19 -28.02
N ALA A 168 4.99 33.99 -28.58
CA ALA A 168 5.58 32.74 -28.20
C ALA A 168 6.99 32.50 -28.77
N THR A 169 7.95 33.34 -28.39
CA THR A 169 9.33 33.29 -28.90
C THR A 169 10.16 32.16 -28.32
N GLY A 170 9.77 31.63 -27.13
CA GLY A 170 10.58 30.68 -26.37
C GLY A 170 11.80 31.28 -25.67
N ILE A 171 11.91 32.60 -25.66
CA ILE A 171 12.96 33.40 -24.98
C ILE A 171 12.25 34.43 -24.12
N MET A 172 12.47 34.42 -22.81
CA MET A 172 11.85 35.40 -21.92
C MET A 172 12.58 36.72 -21.93
N THR A 173 11.82 37.82 -22.04
CA THR A 173 12.33 39.15 -21.76
C THR A 173 12.63 39.30 -20.26
N LYS A 174 13.44 40.31 -19.90
CA LYS A 174 13.71 40.63 -18.47
C LYS A 174 12.40 40.86 -17.69
N ARG A 175 11.42 41.54 -18.30
CA ARG A 175 10.13 41.85 -17.68
C ARG A 175 9.28 40.58 -17.47
N GLN A 176 9.21 39.72 -18.47
CA GLN A 176 8.48 38.42 -18.37
C GLN A 176 9.09 37.52 -17.31
N ARG A 177 10.44 37.43 -17.28
CA ARG A 177 11.15 36.66 -16.27
C ARG A 177 10.88 37.22 -14.87
N ALA A 178 11.05 38.53 -14.68
CA ALA A 178 10.81 39.17 -13.40
C ALA A 178 9.38 38.95 -12.92
N ARG A 179 8.36 39.07 -13.78
CA ARG A 179 6.97 38.81 -13.44
C ARG A 179 6.76 37.37 -12.94
N LEU A 180 7.15 36.38 -13.73
CA LEU A 180 6.98 34.99 -13.36
C LEU A 180 7.73 34.58 -12.08
N THR A 181 8.99 35.04 -11.95
CA THR A 181 9.78 34.73 -10.75
C THR A 181 9.29 35.49 -9.51
N SER A 182 8.71 36.71 -9.66
CA SER A 182 8.09 37.43 -8.56
C SER A 182 6.78 36.78 -8.10
N GLU A 183 5.93 36.34 -9.04
CA GLU A 183 4.72 35.56 -8.71
C GLU A 183 5.06 34.27 -7.94
N TYR A 184 6.10 33.56 -8.37
CA TYR A 184 6.64 32.41 -7.67
C TYR A 184 7.17 32.75 -6.28
N ALA A 185 7.98 33.83 -6.17
CA ALA A 185 8.53 34.29 -4.90
C ALA A 185 7.44 34.72 -3.90
N LEU A 186 6.38 35.40 -4.37
CA LEU A 186 5.23 35.76 -3.54
C LEU A 186 4.51 34.50 -2.99
N THR A 187 4.42 33.44 -3.79
CA THR A 187 3.88 32.15 -3.32
C THR A 187 4.73 31.57 -2.19
N LEU A 188 6.06 31.65 -2.31
CA LEU A 188 6.97 31.18 -1.25
C LEU A 188 6.83 32.01 0.04
N VAL A 189 6.66 33.30 -0.08
CA VAL A 189 6.43 34.22 1.08
C VAL A 189 5.10 33.91 1.75
N ASN A 190 4.03 33.66 0.98
CA ASN A 190 2.71 33.31 1.52
C ASN A 190 2.67 31.96 2.23
N ILE A 191 3.65 31.07 1.97
CA ILE A 191 3.77 29.76 2.64
C ILE A 191 4.47 29.92 4.00
N ASP A 192 5.08 31.08 4.29
CA ASP A 192 5.84 31.35 5.52
C ASP A 192 6.86 30.26 5.86
N LEU A 193 7.80 30.05 4.92
CA LEU A 193 8.89 29.10 5.10
C LEU A 193 9.90 29.65 6.11
N GLN A 194 10.05 28.96 7.23
CA GLN A 194 10.99 29.29 8.29
C GLN A 194 12.12 28.26 8.35
N GLN A 195 13.35 28.74 8.58
CA GLN A 195 14.49 27.86 8.85
C GLN A 195 14.34 27.27 10.24
N ILE A 196 14.15 25.96 10.33
CA ILE A 196 14.17 25.25 11.62
C ILE A 196 15.50 24.55 11.81
N ARG A 197 15.87 24.37 13.07
CA ARG A 197 16.96 23.53 13.52
C ARG A 197 16.43 22.61 14.60
N ASP A 198 16.32 21.33 14.29
CA ASP A 198 15.90 20.30 15.22
C ASP A 198 17.13 19.52 15.71
N ASP A 199 17.69 19.94 16.85
CA ASP A 199 18.90 19.32 17.42
C ASP A 199 18.65 17.88 17.93
N ARG A 200 17.40 17.53 18.26
CA ARG A 200 17.04 16.15 18.66
C ARG A 200 17.07 15.21 17.46
N ALA A 201 16.44 15.63 16.36
CA ALA A 201 16.48 14.88 15.11
C ALA A 201 17.84 15.03 14.39
N GLY A 202 18.63 16.05 14.73
CA GLY A 202 19.88 16.36 14.03
C GLY A 202 19.63 16.76 12.58
N ILE A 203 18.64 17.61 12.33
CA ILE A 203 18.25 18.08 10.99
C ILE A 203 17.95 19.58 11.05
N ALA A 204 18.49 20.33 10.09
CA ALA A 204 18.11 21.72 9.84
C ALA A 204 17.55 21.87 8.42
N MET A 205 16.41 22.55 8.26
CA MET A 205 15.78 22.78 6.96
C MET A 205 14.67 23.83 7.01
N MET A 206 14.19 24.26 5.86
CA MET A 206 13.03 25.15 5.74
C MET A 206 11.72 24.36 5.85
N LEU A 207 10.82 24.82 6.72
CA LEU A 207 9.46 24.25 6.88
C LEU A 207 8.39 25.36 6.86
N PRO A 208 7.15 25.06 6.40
CA PRO A 208 6.01 25.99 6.40
C PRO A 208 5.36 26.06 7.79
N MET A 209 6.02 26.73 8.74
CA MET A 209 5.70 26.64 10.18
C MET A 209 4.32 27.18 10.55
N THR A 210 3.76 28.12 9.80
CA THR A 210 2.37 28.59 10.03
C THR A 210 1.31 27.55 9.75
N GLN A 211 1.64 26.55 8.93
CA GLN A 211 0.71 25.44 8.56
C GLN A 211 0.98 24.16 9.35
N LEU A 212 2.04 24.12 10.13
CA LEU A 212 2.47 22.97 10.90
C LEU A 212 2.32 23.22 12.40
N GLY A 213 1.97 22.15 13.13
CA GLY A 213 2.02 22.13 14.60
C GLY A 213 3.43 21.88 15.13
N PRO A 214 3.60 21.94 16.47
CA PRO A 214 4.88 21.63 17.11
C PRO A 214 5.29 20.18 16.86
N PRO A 215 6.61 19.87 16.90
CA PRO A 215 7.11 18.52 16.66
C PRO A 215 6.67 17.52 17.74
N GLN A 216 6.19 16.39 17.30
CA GLN A 216 5.93 15.20 18.12
C GLN A 216 7.01 14.17 17.81
N TYR A 217 7.71 13.72 18.87
CA TYR A 217 8.82 12.80 18.71
C TYR A 217 8.41 11.37 19.05
N SER A 218 8.54 10.48 18.07
CA SER A 218 8.34 9.04 18.21
C SER A 218 9.39 8.34 17.37
N TYR A 219 10.40 7.75 18.02
CA TYR A 219 11.53 7.10 17.34
C TYR A 219 11.07 6.19 16.20
N PRO A 220 11.66 6.29 15.01
CA PRO A 220 12.80 7.12 14.62
C PRO A 220 12.39 8.46 13.95
N PHE A 221 11.26 9.03 14.31
CA PHE A 221 10.64 10.16 13.61
C PHE A 221 10.38 11.37 14.51
N ALA A 222 10.45 12.57 13.91
CA ALA A 222 9.89 13.79 14.46
C ALA A 222 8.81 14.30 13.49
N ARG A 223 7.56 14.32 13.95
CA ARG A 223 6.39 14.67 13.14
C ARG A 223 5.96 16.10 13.39
N TYR A 224 5.84 16.88 12.33
CA TYR A 224 5.21 18.20 12.29
C TYR A 224 3.87 18.04 11.57
N ALA A 225 2.78 17.92 12.33
CA ALA A 225 1.45 17.69 11.78
C ALA A 225 0.91 18.94 11.08
N HIS A 226 0.25 18.78 9.94
CA HIS A 226 -0.47 19.86 9.28
C HIS A 226 -1.72 20.26 10.09
N GLN A 227 -1.90 21.56 10.33
CA GLN A 227 -3.08 22.09 11.02
C GLN A 227 -4.32 21.94 10.12
N GLY A 228 -5.17 20.97 10.43
CA GLY A 228 -6.41 20.70 9.68
C GLY A 228 -6.44 19.43 8.84
N ASN A 229 -5.34 18.67 8.78
CA ASN A 229 -5.35 17.33 8.20
C ASN A 229 -4.29 16.43 8.86
N GLN A 230 -4.73 15.47 9.66
CA GLN A 230 -3.83 14.60 10.43
C GLN A 230 -2.95 13.69 9.57
N ASN A 231 -3.35 13.37 8.33
CA ASN A 231 -2.56 12.56 7.40
C ASN A 231 -1.60 13.38 6.53
N SER A 232 -1.53 14.69 6.77
CA SER A 232 -0.60 15.61 6.10
C SER A 232 0.38 16.20 7.10
N GLY A 233 1.53 16.67 6.60
CA GLY A 233 2.56 17.30 7.40
C GLY A 233 3.96 16.92 6.95
N VAL A 234 4.92 17.14 7.82
CA VAL A 234 6.33 16.80 7.60
C VAL A 234 6.77 15.77 8.65
N LEU A 235 7.48 14.75 8.21
CA LEU A 235 8.10 13.75 9.06
C LEU A 235 9.61 13.83 8.86
N LEU A 236 10.36 14.23 9.87
CA LEU A 236 11.80 14.14 9.87
C LEU A 236 12.19 12.71 10.25
N ILE A 237 13.13 12.13 9.53
CA ILE A 237 13.64 10.77 9.71
C ILE A 237 15.03 10.87 10.30
N SER A 238 15.25 10.29 11.47
CA SER A 238 16.53 10.34 12.14
C SER A 238 16.78 9.15 13.05
N GLN A 239 17.71 8.28 12.65
CA GLN A 239 18.12 7.15 13.49
C GLN A 239 19.55 6.71 13.18
N ALA A 240 20.22 6.11 14.16
CA ALA A 240 21.43 5.36 13.92
C ALA A 240 21.11 4.08 13.13
N GLY A 241 21.99 3.68 12.24
CA GLY A 241 21.78 2.44 11.50
C GLY A 241 22.70 2.27 10.31
N ASP A 242 22.50 1.18 9.62
CA ASP A 242 23.24 0.71 8.46
C ASP A 242 22.33 0.54 7.24
N ARG A 243 22.80 -0.17 6.22
CA ARG A 243 22.03 -0.48 5.00
C ARG A 243 20.80 -1.34 5.27
N THR A 244 20.88 -2.25 6.23
CA THR A 244 19.76 -3.12 6.62
C THR A 244 18.67 -2.28 7.26
N THR A 245 19.06 -1.38 8.16
CA THR A 245 18.16 -0.40 8.78
C THR A 245 17.51 0.51 7.75
N LEU A 246 18.27 1.02 6.77
CA LEU A 246 17.76 1.85 5.68
C LEU A 246 16.72 1.09 4.84
N SER A 247 16.98 -0.17 4.50
CA SER A 247 16.06 -1.02 3.74
C SER A 247 14.78 -1.32 4.52
N SER A 248 14.90 -1.59 5.82
CA SER A 248 13.74 -1.82 6.71
C SER A 248 12.88 -0.56 6.82
N LEU A 249 13.51 0.60 7.00
CA LEU A 249 12.82 1.89 7.04
C LEU A 249 12.08 2.19 5.72
N TYR A 250 12.71 1.92 4.58
CA TYR A 250 12.08 2.03 3.25
C TYR A 250 10.79 1.20 3.15
N LYS A 251 10.80 -0.04 3.67
CA LYS A 251 9.61 -0.90 3.69
C LYS A 251 8.53 -0.38 4.63
N VAL A 252 8.92 -0.01 5.85
CA VAL A 252 7.98 0.48 6.89
C VAL A 252 7.28 1.76 6.43
N LEU A 253 8.00 2.73 5.86
CA LEU A 253 7.39 3.98 5.40
C LEU A 253 6.32 3.77 4.33
N GLN A 254 6.46 2.73 3.50
CA GLN A 254 5.46 2.40 2.48
C GLN A 254 4.14 1.86 3.06
N THR A 255 4.09 1.53 4.34
CA THR A 255 2.84 1.12 5.01
C THR A 255 2.01 2.32 5.48
N LEU A 256 2.55 3.53 5.46
CA LEU A 256 1.85 4.73 5.91
C LEU A 256 0.75 5.14 4.92
N GLN A 257 -0.39 5.56 5.44
CA GLN A 257 -1.50 6.10 4.63
C GLN A 257 -1.10 7.39 3.93
N SER A 258 -0.23 8.19 4.55
CA SER A 258 0.33 9.41 3.97
C SER A 258 1.28 9.18 2.78
N ILE A 259 1.64 7.93 2.48
CA ILE A 259 2.44 7.54 1.32
C ILE A 259 1.59 6.64 0.41
N PRO A 260 0.83 7.19 -0.56
CA PRO A 260 -0.06 6.44 -1.44
C PRO A 260 0.62 5.28 -2.18
N LEU A 261 -0.17 4.28 -2.57
CA LEU A 261 0.29 3.19 -3.45
C LEU A 261 0.64 3.72 -4.84
N GLY A 262 1.55 3.05 -5.53
CA GLY A 262 2.01 3.48 -6.87
C GLY A 262 3.08 4.58 -6.80
N GLY A 263 3.33 5.25 -7.93
CA GLY A 263 4.35 6.29 -8.06
C GLY A 263 5.79 5.76 -8.17
N THR A 264 6.76 6.64 -7.99
CA THR A 264 8.18 6.29 -8.11
C THR A 264 8.73 5.79 -6.77
N ARG A 265 9.38 4.63 -6.81
CA ARG A 265 10.04 4.00 -5.66
C ARG A 265 11.45 3.58 -6.07
N LYS A 266 12.47 4.17 -5.44
CA LYS A 266 13.89 3.87 -5.74
C LYS A 266 14.61 3.62 -4.44
N LEU A 267 15.22 2.45 -4.31
CA LEU A 267 16.10 2.09 -3.20
C LEU A 267 17.50 1.84 -3.77
N ASN A 268 18.47 2.60 -3.29
CA ASN A 268 19.88 2.49 -3.62
C ASN A 268 20.67 1.97 -2.41
N ARG A 269 21.97 1.74 -2.58
CA ARG A 269 22.84 1.24 -1.49
C ARG A 269 22.88 2.15 -0.26
N GLY A 270 22.78 3.47 -0.43
CA GLY A 270 22.91 4.44 0.65
C GLY A 270 21.77 5.46 0.73
N SER A 271 20.72 5.30 -0.05
CA SER A 271 19.59 6.23 -0.07
C SER A 271 18.33 5.61 -0.63
N PHE A 272 17.19 6.21 -0.32
CA PHE A 272 15.95 5.91 -1.05
C PHE A 272 15.13 7.16 -1.32
N VAL A 273 14.26 7.05 -2.32
CA VAL A 273 13.27 8.05 -2.67
C VAL A 273 11.94 7.35 -2.97
N ILE A 274 10.86 7.89 -2.38
CA ILE A 274 9.49 7.47 -2.65
C ILE A 274 8.70 8.73 -3.01
N SER A 275 8.09 8.77 -4.19
CA SER A 275 7.19 9.86 -4.59
C SER A 275 5.90 9.24 -5.09
N SER A 276 4.79 9.63 -4.49
CA SER A 276 3.48 9.05 -4.80
C SER A 276 2.35 10.06 -4.60
N GLU A 277 1.23 9.83 -5.24
CA GLU A 277 0.04 10.65 -5.10
C GLU A 277 -1.23 9.83 -5.24
N ASN A 278 -2.30 10.29 -4.61
CA ASN A 278 -3.66 9.86 -4.84
C ASN A 278 -4.60 11.07 -4.95
N ASP A 279 -5.91 10.87 -4.88
CA ASP A 279 -6.88 11.96 -5.02
C ASP A 279 -6.88 12.96 -3.84
N ILE A 280 -6.24 12.59 -2.72
CA ILE A 280 -6.25 13.35 -1.46
C ILE A 280 -4.88 13.95 -1.15
N ILE A 281 -3.79 13.19 -1.35
CA ILE A 281 -2.45 13.50 -0.85
C ILE A 281 -1.41 13.41 -1.98
N LEU A 282 -0.47 14.35 -1.95
CA LEU A 282 0.83 14.31 -2.62
C LEU A 282 1.88 13.95 -1.58
N SER A 283 2.77 13.02 -1.87
CA SER A 283 3.80 12.58 -0.92
C SER A 283 5.17 12.43 -1.57
N HIS A 284 6.19 12.92 -0.87
CA HIS A 284 7.58 12.71 -1.21
C HIS A 284 8.38 12.36 0.04
N THR A 285 9.13 11.29 -0.04
CA THR A 285 10.05 10.85 1.01
C THR A 285 11.44 10.65 0.42
N GLU A 286 12.45 11.20 1.06
CA GLU A 286 13.84 10.88 0.75
C GLU A 286 14.65 10.72 2.04
N ALA A 287 15.56 9.76 2.04
CA ALA A 287 16.49 9.53 3.15
C ALA A 287 17.83 9.02 2.64
N THR A 288 18.88 9.38 3.36
CA THR A 288 20.26 9.03 3.05
C THR A 288 20.96 8.48 4.28
N LEU A 289 21.74 7.43 4.09
CA LEU A 289 22.65 6.86 5.08
C LEU A 289 24.01 7.57 4.97
N GLY A 290 24.44 8.19 6.03
CA GLY A 290 25.77 8.83 6.14
C GLY A 290 26.25 8.82 7.58
N ASN A 291 27.55 8.61 7.81
CA ASN A 291 28.19 8.61 9.13
C ASN A 291 27.49 7.72 10.19
N GLY A 292 27.00 6.54 9.78
CA GLY A 292 26.30 5.61 10.67
C GLY A 292 24.91 6.06 11.10
N ALA A 293 24.33 7.08 10.46
CA ALA A 293 23.00 7.60 10.70
C ALA A 293 22.19 7.68 9.40
N ILE A 294 20.89 7.45 9.51
CA ILE A 294 19.92 7.65 8.43
C ILE A 294 19.21 8.96 8.72
N LYS A 295 19.32 9.89 7.78
CA LYS A 295 18.68 11.20 7.83
C LYS A 295 17.81 11.42 6.60
N GLY A 296 16.64 12.00 6.79
CA GLY A 296 15.73 12.27 5.70
C GLY A 296 14.46 12.96 6.13
N PHE A 297 13.53 13.08 5.21
CA PHE A 297 12.21 13.63 5.49
C PHE A 297 11.14 13.04 4.59
N THR A 298 9.89 13.12 5.05
CA THR A 298 8.68 12.93 4.25
C THR A 298 7.89 14.23 4.26
N LEU A 299 7.47 14.71 3.10
CA LEU A 299 6.43 15.72 2.95
C LEU A 299 5.17 15.02 2.45
N ALA A 300 4.10 15.04 3.23
CA ALA A 300 2.77 14.60 2.83
C ALA A 300 1.85 15.83 2.85
N TRP A 301 1.23 16.17 1.73
CA TRP A 301 0.53 17.44 1.57
C TRP A 301 -0.81 17.26 0.85
N PRO A 302 -1.84 18.07 1.16
CA PRO A 302 -3.13 17.96 0.48
C PRO A 302 -3.01 18.19 -1.02
N ARG A 303 -3.55 17.27 -1.84
CA ARG A 303 -3.49 17.37 -3.31
C ARG A 303 -4.12 18.63 -3.86
N LYS A 304 -5.12 19.19 -3.17
CA LYS A 304 -5.77 20.45 -3.55
C LYS A 304 -4.80 21.63 -3.59
N ASP A 305 -3.70 21.57 -2.81
CA ASP A 305 -2.64 22.56 -2.78
C ASP A 305 -1.35 22.04 -3.43
N ARG A 306 -1.42 21.60 -4.69
CA ARG A 306 -0.25 21.12 -5.44
C ARG A 306 0.85 22.18 -5.59
N SER A 307 0.48 23.44 -5.83
CA SER A 307 1.45 24.52 -5.99
C SER A 307 2.22 24.79 -4.69
N GLY A 308 1.54 24.79 -3.55
CA GLY A 308 2.16 24.86 -2.24
C GLY A 308 3.08 23.67 -1.99
N TYR A 309 2.62 22.46 -2.27
CA TYR A 309 3.44 21.26 -2.16
C TYR A 309 4.75 21.34 -2.96
N GLU A 310 4.68 21.74 -4.23
CA GLU A 310 5.87 21.84 -5.10
C GLU A 310 6.86 22.89 -4.60
N ALA A 311 6.37 24.02 -4.11
CA ALA A 311 7.19 25.08 -3.55
C ALA A 311 7.83 24.65 -2.20
N ILE A 312 7.06 24.03 -1.30
CA ILE A 312 7.54 23.51 -0.02
C ILE A 312 8.60 22.43 -0.26
N LEU A 313 8.31 21.44 -1.09
CA LEU A 313 9.25 20.37 -1.39
C LEU A 313 10.57 20.90 -1.96
N ALA A 314 10.49 21.87 -2.87
CA ALA A 314 11.67 22.50 -3.44
C ALA A 314 12.52 23.20 -2.36
N ALA A 315 11.88 23.94 -1.46
CA ALA A 315 12.57 24.63 -0.37
C ALA A 315 13.16 23.65 0.64
N MET A 316 12.42 22.60 1.01
CA MET A 316 12.88 21.56 1.91
C MET A 316 14.14 20.88 1.35
N ARG A 317 14.10 20.42 0.11
CA ARG A 317 15.26 19.79 -0.56
C ARG A 317 16.47 20.72 -0.68
N ALA A 318 16.22 21.99 -0.98
CA ALA A 318 17.30 22.97 -1.14
C ALA A 318 17.99 23.33 0.19
N SER A 319 17.29 23.21 1.31
CA SER A 319 17.76 23.61 2.64
C SER A 319 18.09 22.45 3.57
N PHE A 320 17.77 21.21 3.18
CA PHE A 320 18.00 20.03 4.01
C PHE A 320 19.48 19.89 4.37
N THR A 321 19.78 19.93 5.64
CA THR A 321 21.15 19.83 6.17
C THR A 321 21.16 18.88 7.35
N PRO A 322 21.78 17.70 7.21
CA PRO A 322 22.07 16.83 8.35
C PRO A 322 23.04 17.53 9.31
N ILE A 323 22.69 17.54 10.59
CA ILE A 323 23.57 18.01 11.68
C ILE A 323 23.77 16.89 12.70
N GLU A 324 24.60 17.09 13.69
CA GLU A 324 24.83 16.11 14.76
C GLU A 324 23.54 15.80 15.52
N GLY A 325 23.47 14.59 16.09
CA GLY A 325 22.32 14.09 16.83
C GLY A 325 21.51 13.08 16.02
N VAL A 326 20.95 12.12 16.73
CA VAL A 326 19.95 11.16 16.22
C VAL A 326 18.89 10.94 17.28
N LEU A 327 17.68 10.68 16.86
CA LEU A 327 16.62 10.27 17.78
C LEU A 327 16.99 8.93 18.42
N LYS A 328 16.69 8.78 19.70
CA LYS A 328 16.93 7.55 20.45
C LYS A 328 15.60 6.82 20.70
N PRO A 329 15.60 5.49 20.73
CA PRO A 329 14.44 4.73 21.19
C PRO A 329 14.03 5.22 22.59
N LEU A 330 12.74 5.37 22.84
CA LEU A 330 12.22 5.60 24.18
C LEU A 330 12.30 4.29 24.96
N ASP A 331 12.60 4.38 26.26
CA ASP A 331 12.56 3.22 27.13
C ASP A 331 11.15 2.60 27.12
N SER A 332 11.09 1.27 27.12
CA SER A 332 9.91 0.45 26.87
C SER A 332 8.69 0.71 27.78
N ALA A 333 8.85 1.50 28.85
CA ALA A 333 7.79 1.84 29.79
C ALA A 333 6.84 2.98 29.32
N GLN A 334 7.14 3.70 28.26
CA GLN A 334 6.36 4.85 27.75
C GLN A 334 5.70 4.62 26.39
N GLN A 335 5.77 3.42 25.84
CA GLN A 335 5.14 3.08 24.57
C GLN A 335 3.70 2.56 24.78
N THR A 336 2.77 3.43 25.09
CA THR A 336 1.37 3.19 24.75
C THR A 336 1.21 3.48 23.26
N LEU A 337 1.66 2.53 22.46
CA LEU A 337 1.51 2.59 21.00
C LEU A 337 0.05 2.27 20.67
N ASP A 338 -0.65 3.29 20.21
CA ASP A 338 -1.82 3.07 19.39
C ASP A 338 -1.35 2.24 18.20
N LYS A 339 -1.75 0.96 18.14
CA LYS A 339 -1.25 -0.03 17.15
C LYS A 339 -1.48 0.39 15.70
N ASP A 340 -2.29 1.41 15.49
CA ASP A 340 -2.72 1.89 14.18
C ASP A 340 -1.94 3.14 13.72
N LEU A 341 -1.08 3.68 14.58
CA LEU A 341 -0.32 4.89 14.29
C LEU A 341 1.18 4.62 14.34
N LEU A 342 1.87 4.90 13.25
CA LEU A 342 3.32 5.01 13.24
C LEU A 342 3.69 6.50 13.33
N SER A 343 4.20 6.91 14.48
CA SER A 343 4.59 8.31 14.73
C SER A 343 3.46 9.32 14.46
N GLY A 344 2.22 8.93 14.78
CA GLY A 344 1.03 9.74 14.58
C GLY A 344 0.48 9.76 13.15
N PHE A 345 1.09 9.05 12.19
CA PHE A 345 0.49 8.77 10.90
C PHE A 345 -0.21 7.43 10.91
N GLU A 346 -1.40 7.38 10.34
CA GLU A 346 -2.15 6.14 10.22
C GLU A 346 -1.41 5.15 9.31
N ILE A 347 -1.34 3.90 9.78
CA ILE A 347 -0.89 2.79 8.96
C ILE A 347 -2.02 2.45 7.98
N ARG A 348 -1.68 2.33 6.70
CA ARG A 348 -2.65 1.96 5.67
C ARG A 348 -3.24 0.60 5.97
N ARG A 349 -4.56 0.54 5.98
CA ARG A 349 -5.30 -0.70 6.07
C ARG A 349 -5.90 -1.06 4.72
N PRO A 350 -5.98 -2.35 4.37
CA PRO A 350 -6.77 -2.76 3.23
C PRO A 350 -8.23 -2.41 3.48
N LYS A 351 -8.98 -2.13 2.41
CA LYS A 351 -10.43 -1.94 2.45
C LYS A 351 -11.13 -3.17 3.05
N HIS A 352 -10.66 -4.33 2.67
CA HIS A 352 -11.00 -5.63 3.25
C HIS A 352 -9.90 -6.65 2.90
N SER A 353 -9.84 -7.71 3.68
CA SER A 353 -8.99 -8.87 3.39
C SER A 353 -9.81 -10.14 3.48
N LYS A 354 -9.62 -11.04 2.53
CA LYS A 354 -10.29 -12.33 2.46
C LYS A 354 -9.29 -13.44 2.23
N SER A 355 -9.75 -14.66 2.29
CA SER A 355 -8.91 -15.84 2.09
C SER A 355 -8.82 -16.21 0.60
N GLY A 356 -7.81 -16.99 0.25
CA GLY A 356 -7.65 -17.58 -1.07
C GLY A 356 -6.97 -18.95 -0.98
N ILE A 357 -7.00 -19.72 -2.05
CA ILE A 357 -6.42 -21.06 -2.15
C ILE A 357 -5.34 -21.02 -3.24
N PHE A 358 -4.08 -21.28 -2.89
CA PHE A 358 -3.02 -21.45 -3.88
C PHE A 358 -3.32 -22.64 -4.80
N VAL A 359 -3.26 -22.40 -6.13
CA VAL A 359 -3.56 -23.40 -7.16
C VAL A 359 -2.36 -23.74 -8.03
N THR A 360 -1.30 -22.92 -8.02
CA THR A 360 -0.05 -23.18 -8.73
C THR A 360 1.16 -23.04 -7.82
N GLU A 361 2.27 -23.67 -8.17
CA GLU A 361 3.55 -23.55 -7.47
C GLU A 361 4.20 -22.17 -7.64
N SER A 362 3.76 -21.40 -8.64
CA SER A 362 4.18 -20.02 -8.88
C SER A 362 3.35 -18.98 -8.11
N GLY A 363 2.38 -19.44 -7.28
CA GLY A 363 1.62 -18.59 -6.39
C GLY A 363 0.30 -18.04 -6.94
N ALA A 364 -0.17 -18.49 -8.11
CA ALA A 364 -1.53 -18.18 -8.53
C ALA A 364 -2.53 -18.82 -7.56
N LEU A 365 -3.59 -18.10 -7.25
CA LEU A 365 -4.62 -18.52 -6.30
C LEU A 365 -6.03 -18.17 -6.78
N ILE A 366 -7.03 -18.84 -6.22
CA ILE A 366 -8.43 -18.49 -6.34
C ILE A 366 -8.94 -17.88 -5.05
N THR A 367 -9.81 -16.89 -5.16
CA THR A 367 -10.50 -16.22 -4.05
C THR A 367 -11.91 -15.87 -4.47
N THR A 368 -12.69 -15.18 -3.64
CA THR A 368 -14.01 -14.70 -4.06
C THR A 368 -13.90 -13.49 -4.97
N ALA A 369 -14.89 -13.30 -5.86
CA ALA A 369 -14.96 -12.12 -6.72
C ALA A 369 -15.04 -10.82 -5.90
N LYS A 370 -15.73 -10.84 -4.75
CA LYS A 370 -15.82 -9.70 -3.83
C LYS A 370 -14.48 -9.33 -3.19
N ALA A 371 -13.55 -10.29 -3.06
CA ALA A 371 -12.22 -10.01 -2.51
C ALA A 371 -11.41 -9.03 -3.36
N VAL A 372 -11.75 -8.91 -4.63
CA VAL A 372 -11.00 -8.10 -5.62
C VAL A 372 -11.83 -6.96 -6.22
N GLU A 373 -13.09 -6.83 -5.80
CA GLU A 373 -14.03 -5.85 -6.35
C GLU A 373 -13.68 -4.42 -5.92
N GLY A 374 -13.48 -3.53 -6.92
CA GLY A 374 -13.22 -2.11 -6.68
C GLY A 374 -11.86 -1.80 -6.06
N CYS A 375 -10.90 -2.74 -6.15
CA CYS A 375 -9.55 -2.54 -5.65
C CYS A 375 -8.67 -1.77 -6.64
N ARG A 376 -7.90 -0.80 -6.16
CA ARG A 376 -6.83 -0.17 -6.94
C ARG A 376 -5.56 -1.00 -6.97
N ALA A 377 -5.32 -1.76 -5.91
CA ALA A 377 -4.23 -2.72 -5.82
C ALA A 377 -4.67 -3.94 -5.02
N ILE A 378 -4.07 -5.08 -5.33
CA ILE A 378 -4.31 -6.34 -4.64
C ILE A 378 -2.97 -6.87 -4.17
N THR A 379 -2.93 -7.39 -2.94
CA THR A 379 -1.75 -8.09 -2.42
C THR A 379 -2.11 -9.47 -1.88
N ILE A 380 -1.15 -10.37 -1.99
CA ILE A 380 -1.16 -11.70 -1.37
C ILE A 380 -0.28 -11.62 -0.12
N ASP A 381 -0.77 -12.12 1.02
CA ASP A 381 -0.08 -12.11 2.31
C ASP A 381 0.53 -10.74 2.68
N ARG A 382 -0.18 -9.65 2.34
CA ARG A 382 0.15 -8.22 2.51
C ARG A 382 1.28 -7.69 1.64
N ASP A 383 2.30 -8.50 1.34
CA ASP A 383 3.58 -8.03 0.80
C ASP A 383 3.71 -8.22 -0.71
N PHE A 384 3.00 -9.17 -1.29
CA PHE A 384 3.17 -9.56 -2.68
C PHE A 384 2.09 -8.96 -3.56
N SER A 385 2.49 -8.06 -4.46
CA SER A 385 1.57 -7.46 -5.45
C SER A 385 1.01 -8.53 -6.38
N ALA A 386 -0.27 -8.40 -6.71
CA ALA A 386 -0.97 -9.36 -7.54
C ALA A 386 -2.00 -8.69 -8.44
N GLU A 387 -2.37 -9.39 -9.52
CA GLU A 387 -3.33 -8.94 -10.52
C GLU A 387 -4.46 -9.96 -10.67
N VAL A 388 -5.65 -9.47 -11.00
CA VAL A 388 -6.79 -10.32 -11.34
C VAL A 388 -6.64 -10.79 -12.79
N THR A 389 -6.52 -12.09 -12.98
CA THR A 389 -6.38 -12.68 -14.33
C THR A 389 -7.69 -13.22 -14.90
N ALA A 390 -8.65 -13.57 -14.04
CA ALA A 390 -10.00 -13.95 -14.46
C ALA A 390 -11.02 -13.77 -13.32
N ILE A 391 -12.28 -13.50 -13.69
CA ILE A 391 -13.41 -13.47 -12.77
C ILE A 391 -14.55 -14.29 -13.39
N ASP A 392 -15.12 -15.20 -12.60
CA ASP A 392 -16.38 -15.87 -12.92
C ASP A 392 -17.45 -15.34 -11.96
N ILE A 393 -18.27 -14.43 -12.46
CA ILE A 393 -19.32 -13.76 -11.68
C ILE A 393 -20.39 -14.74 -11.21
N ASN A 394 -20.73 -15.75 -12.02
CA ASN A 394 -21.77 -16.73 -11.69
C ASN A 394 -21.35 -17.62 -10.50
N LEU A 395 -20.09 -18.04 -10.49
CA LEU A 395 -19.53 -18.80 -9.35
C LEU A 395 -19.17 -17.87 -8.18
N GLY A 396 -18.96 -16.57 -8.42
CA GLY A 396 -18.45 -15.61 -7.46
C GLY A 396 -16.96 -15.84 -7.14
N VAL A 397 -16.16 -16.28 -8.12
CA VAL A 397 -14.75 -16.65 -7.96
C VAL A 397 -13.85 -15.78 -8.82
N ALA A 398 -12.74 -15.33 -8.27
CA ALA A 398 -11.67 -14.65 -8.97
C ALA A 398 -10.39 -15.49 -8.96
N LEU A 399 -9.65 -15.44 -10.07
CA LEU A 399 -8.29 -15.95 -10.21
C LEU A 399 -7.33 -14.77 -10.08
N VAL A 400 -6.37 -14.88 -9.16
CA VAL A 400 -5.39 -13.85 -8.87
C VAL A 400 -3.99 -14.43 -9.07
N THR A 401 -3.15 -13.70 -9.78
CA THR A 401 -1.77 -14.11 -10.09
C THR A 401 -0.82 -13.06 -9.51
N PRO A 402 0.20 -13.47 -8.73
CA PRO A 402 1.20 -12.53 -8.25
C PRO A 402 2.03 -11.96 -9.40
N THR A 403 2.44 -10.69 -9.29
CA THR A 403 3.28 -10.02 -10.32
C THR A 403 4.69 -10.61 -10.40
N GLU A 404 5.17 -11.16 -9.28
CA GLU A 404 6.41 -11.93 -9.20
C GLU A 404 6.08 -13.34 -8.71
N ALA A 405 6.72 -14.36 -9.29
CA ALA A 405 6.45 -15.74 -8.92
C ALA A 405 6.74 -15.98 -7.43
N LEU A 406 5.76 -16.53 -6.72
CA LEU A 406 5.89 -16.96 -5.33
C LEU A 406 6.25 -18.45 -5.26
N SER A 407 6.61 -18.89 -4.05
CA SER A 407 6.83 -20.31 -3.74
C SER A 407 5.97 -20.69 -2.52
N PRO A 408 4.66 -20.92 -2.70
CA PRO A 408 3.79 -21.29 -1.61
C PRO A 408 4.24 -22.62 -0.98
N ILE A 409 4.02 -22.77 0.33
CA ILE A 409 4.39 -24.01 1.07
C ILE A 409 3.71 -25.21 0.45
N SER A 410 2.46 -25.06 0.02
CA SER A 410 1.70 -26.11 -0.66
C SER A 410 0.62 -25.50 -1.56
N VAL A 411 0.06 -26.32 -2.44
CA VAL A 411 -1.07 -25.95 -3.31
C VAL A 411 -2.26 -26.85 -3.07
N GLY A 412 -3.46 -26.32 -3.29
CA GLY A 412 -4.70 -27.06 -3.08
C GLY A 412 -4.78 -28.32 -3.92
N ARG A 413 -5.17 -29.44 -3.29
CA ARG A 413 -5.48 -30.71 -3.96
C ARG A 413 -6.98 -30.89 -3.97
N PHE A 414 -7.59 -30.70 -5.13
CA PHE A 414 -9.04 -30.75 -5.30
C PHE A 414 -9.55 -32.18 -5.31
N SER A 415 -10.65 -32.42 -4.59
CA SER A 415 -11.26 -33.76 -4.53
C SER A 415 -11.85 -34.18 -5.88
N LYS A 416 -11.51 -35.38 -6.35
CA LYS A 416 -12.21 -36.04 -7.47
C LYS A 416 -13.51 -36.68 -7.01
N LEU A 417 -13.64 -36.94 -5.71
CA LEU A 417 -14.82 -37.57 -5.13
C LEU A 417 -15.86 -36.51 -4.79
N PRO A 418 -17.15 -36.75 -5.03
CA PRO A 418 -18.18 -35.81 -4.63
C PRO A 418 -18.25 -35.69 -3.11
N ALA A 419 -18.50 -34.49 -2.63
CA ALA A 419 -18.77 -34.21 -1.23
C ALA A 419 -20.03 -34.96 -0.77
N ARG A 420 -20.10 -35.32 0.51
CA ARG A 420 -21.21 -36.14 1.08
C ARG A 420 -21.94 -35.33 2.16
N ARG A 421 -23.24 -35.53 2.25
CA ARG A 421 -24.03 -35.00 3.38
C ARG A 421 -23.52 -35.56 4.68
N ARG A 422 -23.49 -34.74 5.74
CA ARG A 422 -22.95 -35.05 7.07
C ARG A 422 -21.44 -35.31 7.10
N GLU A 423 -20.71 -34.99 6.04
CA GLU A 423 -19.25 -35.04 6.04
C GLU A 423 -18.69 -33.94 6.94
N GLN A 424 -17.79 -34.29 7.85
CA GLN A 424 -17.07 -33.36 8.70
C GLN A 424 -16.03 -32.60 7.87
N ILE A 425 -16.04 -31.29 7.99
CA ILE A 425 -15.16 -30.38 7.25
C ILE A 425 -14.39 -29.46 8.19
N VAL A 426 -13.29 -28.94 7.67
CA VAL A 426 -12.53 -27.86 8.29
C VAL A 426 -12.27 -26.82 7.20
N THR A 427 -12.50 -25.55 7.50
CA THR A 427 -12.04 -24.44 6.67
C THR A 427 -10.86 -23.76 7.32
N ALA A 428 -9.92 -23.28 6.50
CA ALA A 428 -8.85 -22.41 6.94
C ALA A 428 -9.07 -21.04 6.32
N GLY A 429 -9.00 -19.98 7.13
CA GLY A 429 -9.26 -18.63 6.64
C GLY A 429 -8.70 -17.55 7.54
N TYR A 430 -8.59 -16.34 7.01
CA TYR A 430 -8.19 -15.15 7.76
C TYR A 430 -9.42 -14.47 8.35
N SER A 431 -10.09 -15.15 9.27
CA SER A 431 -11.41 -14.81 9.84
C SER A 431 -11.55 -13.35 10.27
N PHE A 432 -10.47 -12.75 10.78
CA PHE A 432 -10.43 -11.37 11.26
C PHE A 432 -9.75 -10.41 10.27
N GLU A 433 -9.85 -10.69 8.98
CA GLU A 433 -9.36 -9.84 7.89
C GLU A 433 -7.88 -9.45 8.03
N GLY A 434 -7.08 -10.38 8.57
CA GLY A 434 -5.63 -10.19 8.75
C GLY A 434 -5.23 -9.44 10.04
N VAL A 435 -6.15 -9.21 10.97
CA VAL A 435 -5.79 -8.75 12.33
C VAL A 435 -4.91 -9.80 13.03
N LEU A 436 -5.21 -11.09 12.79
CA LEU A 436 -4.32 -12.18 13.16
C LEU A 436 -3.37 -12.47 11.99
N GLU A 437 -2.09 -12.67 12.29
CA GLU A 437 -1.05 -12.94 11.29
C GLU A 437 -1.16 -14.33 10.64
N THR A 438 -1.95 -15.22 11.24
CA THR A 438 -2.11 -16.60 10.79
C THR A 438 -3.57 -16.91 10.51
N SER A 439 -3.80 -17.84 9.54
CA SER A 439 -5.15 -18.30 9.26
C SER A 439 -5.73 -19.11 10.43
N SER A 440 -6.99 -18.83 10.73
CA SER A 440 -7.82 -19.53 11.70
C SER A 440 -8.38 -20.81 11.10
N LEU A 441 -8.83 -21.73 11.96
CA LEU A 441 -9.47 -22.97 11.54
C LEU A 441 -10.86 -23.05 12.15
N THR A 442 -11.85 -23.24 11.29
CA THR A 442 -13.25 -23.39 11.70
C THR A 442 -13.76 -24.75 11.26
N SER A 443 -14.35 -25.52 12.18
CA SER A 443 -14.92 -26.84 11.90
C SER A 443 -16.41 -26.74 11.62
N GLY A 444 -16.90 -27.60 10.74
CA GLY A 444 -18.31 -27.66 10.37
C GLY A 444 -18.70 -28.96 9.72
N VAL A 445 -19.88 -29.00 9.14
CA VAL A 445 -20.48 -30.19 8.50
C VAL A 445 -21.16 -29.78 7.19
N ILE A 446 -21.07 -30.62 6.17
CA ILE A 446 -21.86 -30.47 4.95
C ILE A 446 -23.31 -30.87 5.24
N THR A 447 -24.22 -29.92 5.16
CA THR A 447 -25.67 -30.16 5.37
C THR A 447 -26.38 -30.59 4.09
N ASP A 448 -25.93 -30.01 2.95
CA ASP A 448 -26.43 -30.41 1.64
C ASP A 448 -25.33 -30.30 0.57
N THR A 449 -25.48 -31.09 -0.50
CA THR A 449 -24.58 -31.08 -1.68
C THR A 449 -25.10 -30.16 -2.79
N LYS A 450 -26.09 -29.35 -2.49
CA LYS A 450 -26.68 -28.33 -3.35
C LYS A 450 -26.81 -27.00 -2.62
N GLY A 451 -26.86 -25.92 -3.38
CA GLY A 451 -27.10 -24.58 -2.87
C GLY A 451 -28.53 -24.37 -2.35
N LEU A 452 -28.91 -23.11 -2.15
CA LEU A 452 -30.22 -22.74 -1.59
C LEU A 452 -31.35 -22.97 -2.59
N PHE A 453 -31.06 -22.81 -3.89
CA PHE A 453 -32.01 -22.93 -5.00
C PHE A 453 -31.68 -24.14 -5.90
N ASP A 454 -31.19 -25.25 -5.29
CA ASP A 454 -30.81 -26.47 -5.97
C ASP A 454 -29.58 -26.38 -6.91
N GLU A 455 -28.71 -25.33 -6.72
CA GLU A 455 -27.50 -25.18 -7.49
C GLU A 455 -26.54 -26.36 -7.26
N ASN A 456 -26.15 -27.05 -8.34
CA ASN A 456 -25.29 -28.25 -8.28
C ASN A 456 -23.79 -27.91 -8.14
N ASP A 457 -23.42 -26.66 -8.31
CA ASP A 457 -22.05 -26.15 -8.16
C ASP A 457 -21.75 -25.58 -6.76
N GLN A 458 -22.70 -25.73 -5.84
CA GLN A 458 -22.61 -25.25 -4.47
C GLN A 458 -22.81 -26.37 -3.44
N LEU A 459 -22.18 -26.17 -2.27
CA LEU A 459 -22.40 -26.97 -1.06
C LEU A 459 -23.03 -26.07 -0.01
N ARG A 460 -23.96 -26.60 0.78
CA ARG A 460 -24.49 -25.95 1.97
C ARG A 460 -23.81 -26.52 3.20
N LEU A 461 -23.36 -25.65 4.09
CA LEU A 461 -22.54 -25.98 5.24
C LEU A 461 -23.20 -25.49 6.52
N ALA A 462 -23.11 -26.27 7.59
CA ALA A 462 -23.26 -25.76 8.96
C ALA A 462 -21.85 -25.38 9.44
N LEU A 463 -21.54 -24.11 9.33
CA LEU A 463 -20.21 -23.54 9.61
C LEU A 463 -20.36 -22.06 9.94
N PRO A 464 -19.95 -21.60 11.15
CA PRO A 464 -19.99 -20.20 11.53
C PRO A 464 -18.79 -19.43 10.93
N ALA A 465 -18.83 -19.19 9.61
CA ALA A 465 -17.78 -18.48 8.90
C ALA A 465 -17.88 -16.97 9.12
N LEU A 466 -16.74 -16.32 9.32
CA LEU A 466 -16.59 -14.87 9.36
C LEU A 466 -16.27 -14.31 7.96
N SER A 467 -16.39 -12.99 7.82
CA SER A 467 -16.20 -12.31 6.52
C SER A 467 -14.86 -12.63 5.86
N GLY A 468 -13.79 -12.65 6.63
CA GLY A 468 -12.44 -12.92 6.14
C GLY A 468 -12.18 -14.37 5.73
N ASP A 469 -13.04 -15.33 6.15
CA ASP A 469 -12.91 -16.74 5.77
C ASP A 469 -13.31 -17.01 4.32
N ALA A 470 -14.11 -16.13 3.72
CA ALA A 470 -14.55 -16.27 2.33
C ALA A 470 -13.36 -16.37 1.38
N GLY A 471 -13.42 -17.32 0.44
CA GLY A 471 -12.29 -17.70 -0.43
C GLY A 471 -11.40 -18.80 0.14
N GLY A 472 -11.54 -19.14 1.42
CA GLY A 472 -10.76 -20.21 2.06
C GLY A 472 -11.18 -21.63 1.62
N PRO A 473 -10.27 -22.62 1.73
CA PRO A 473 -10.55 -24.01 1.38
C PRO A 473 -11.51 -24.68 2.37
N VAL A 474 -12.47 -25.42 1.85
CA VAL A 474 -13.29 -26.37 2.60
C VAL A 474 -12.67 -27.75 2.44
N LEU A 475 -12.09 -28.29 3.51
CA LEU A 475 -11.32 -29.51 3.51
C LEU A 475 -12.12 -30.66 4.11
N GLY A 476 -12.17 -31.79 3.41
CA GLY A 476 -12.72 -33.06 3.92
C GLY A 476 -11.77 -33.80 4.84
N ALA A 477 -12.16 -35.03 5.23
CA ALA A 477 -11.38 -35.89 6.12
C ALA A 477 -9.99 -36.28 5.58
N THR A 478 -9.78 -36.21 4.27
CA THR A 478 -8.52 -36.51 3.57
C THR A 478 -7.64 -35.30 3.34
N ALA A 479 -8.03 -34.12 3.84
CA ALA A 479 -7.49 -32.79 3.52
C ALA A 479 -7.56 -32.45 2.01
N ALA A 480 -8.38 -33.15 1.23
CA ALA A 480 -8.72 -32.72 -0.11
C ALA A 480 -9.65 -31.50 -0.07
N VAL A 481 -9.48 -30.57 -1.00
CA VAL A 481 -10.36 -29.42 -1.17
C VAL A 481 -11.69 -29.91 -1.76
N LEU A 482 -12.74 -29.90 -0.98
CA LEU A 482 -14.12 -30.23 -1.39
C LEU A 482 -14.79 -29.01 -2.03
N GLY A 483 -14.34 -27.80 -1.68
CA GLY A 483 -14.86 -26.55 -2.21
C GLY A 483 -14.11 -25.34 -1.68
N MET A 484 -14.54 -24.15 -2.10
CA MET A 484 -14.07 -22.86 -1.64
C MET A 484 -15.24 -22.11 -0.99
N LEU A 485 -15.04 -21.57 0.19
CA LEU A 485 -16.07 -20.84 0.93
C LEU A 485 -16.49 -19.57 0.17
N LYS A 486 -17.80 -19.38 0.00
CA LYS A 486 -18.38 -18.20 -0.63
C LYS A 486 -18.51 -17.04 0.35
N ASP A 487 -18.60 -15.83 -0.17
CA ASP A 487 -19.06 -14.69 0.61
C ASP A 487 -20.49 -14.91 1.10
N ARG A 488 -20.78 -14.39 2.30
CA ARG A 488 -22.17 -14.25 2.73
C ARG A 488 -22.82 -13.16 1.89
N GLU A 489 -23.88 -13.50 1.19
CA GLU A 489 -24.66 -12.52 0.46
C GLU A 489 -25.52 -11.72 1.44
N ALA A 490 -25.37 -10.40 1.40
CA ALA A 490 -26.30 -9.47 2.02
C ALA A 490 -27.58 -9.43 1.13
N GLY A 491 -28.48 -10.36 1.36
CA GLY A 491 -29.75 -10.44 0.62
C GLY A 491 -30.95 -10.09 1.49
N ALA A 492 -32.13 -10.02 0.87
CA ALA A 492 -33.40 -9.74 1.55
C ALA A 492 -33.79 -10.80 2.60
N ARG A 493 -33.09 -11.92 2.67
CA ARG A 493 -33.24 -12.97 3.69
C ARG A 493 -31.96 -13.09 4.50
N THR A 494 -32.03 -12.79 5.79
CA THR A 494 -30.94 -13.04 6.73
C THR A 494 -30.80 -14.54 6.95
N LEU A 495 -29.69 -15.13 6.54
CA LEU A 495 -29.34 -16.51 6.83
C LEU A 495 -28.91 -16.64 8.30
N PRO A 496 -29.18 -17.78 8.98
CA PRO A 496 -28.62 -18.08 10.29
C PRO A 496 -27.09 -17.97 10.28
N ASP A 497 -26.50 -17.62 11.41
CA ASP A 497 -25.04 -17.34 11.48
C ASP A 497 -24.17 -18.58 11.23
N ASP A 498 -24.71 -19.75 11.46
CA ASP A 498 -24.08 -21.04 11.23
C ASP A 498 -24.27 -21.60 9.80
N VAL A 499 -25.01 -20.92 8.92
CA VAL A 499 -25.24 -21.35 7.54
C VAL A 499 -24.26 -20.65 6.60
N SER A 500 -23.45 -21.42 5.90
CA SER A 500 -22.51 -20.96 4.89
C SER A 500 -22.62 -21.77 3.60
N PHE A 501 -22.05 -21.25 2.51
CA PHE A 501 -22.02 -21.93 1.21
C PHE A 501 -20.58 -22.04 0.70
N ALA A 502 -20.33 -23.04 -0.13
CA ALA A 502 -19.05 -23.19 -0.82
C ALA A 502 -19.26 -23.56 -2.29
N VAL A 503 -18.38 -23.06 -3.17
CA VAL A 503 -18.30 -23.52 -4.57
C VAL A 503 -17.67 -24.91 -4.58
N THR A 504 -18.25 -25.85 -5.30
CA THR A 504 -17.77 -27.25 -5.34
C THR A 504 -16.39 -27.39 -5.97
N SER A 505 -15.61 -28.39 -5.54
CA SER A 505 -14.33 -28.76 -6.15
C SER A 505 -14.43 -28.93 -7.67
N ALA A 506 -15.48 -29.58 -8.17
CA ALA A 506 -15.68 -29.81 -9.60
C ALA A 506 -15.84 -28.50 -10.39
N ALA A 507 -16.62 -27.54 -9.87
CA ALA A 507 -16.79 -26.23 -10.50
C ALA A 507 -15.46 -25.45 -10.52
N LEU A 508 -14.70 -25.47 -9.44
CA LEU A 508 -13.39 -24.82 -9.34
C LEU A 508 -12.35 -25.43 -10.30
N VAL A 509 -12.28 -26.75 -10.41
CA VAL A 509 -11.40 -27.45 -11.37
C VAL A 509 -11.75 -27.07 -12.81
N ASN A 510 -13.04 -26.99 -13.14
CA ASN A 510 -13.49 -26.55 -14.45
C ASN A 510 -13.15 -25.08 -14.74
N LEU A 511 -13.28 -24.19 -13.75
CA LEU A 511 -12.85 -22.80 -13.86
C LEU A 511 -11.35 -22.70 -14.16
N LEU A 512 -10.52 -23.38 -13.37
CA LEU A 512 -9.06 -23.41 -13.54
C LEU A 512 -8.66 -23.92 -14.91
N LYS A 513 -9.29 -25.02 -15.37
CA LYS A 513 -9.05 -25.59 -16.71
C LYS A 513 -9.39 -24.60 -17.83
N ARG A 514 -10.50 -23.87 -17.74
CA ARG A 514 -10.87 -22.83 -18.73
C ARG A 514 -9.85 -21.70 -18.81
N ASN A 515 -9.15 -21.43 -17.70
CA ASN A 515 -8.11 -20.41 -17.62
C ASN A 515 -6.67 -20.96 -17.78
N GLY A 516 -6.53 -22.18 -18.36
CA GLY A 516 -5.23 -22.76 -18.70
C GLY A 516 -4.45 -23.33 -17.50
N ILE A 517 -5.08 -23.42 -16.30
CA ILE A 517 -4.44 -23.95 -15.09
C ILE A 517 -4.88 -25.41 -14.88
N THR A 518 -3.90 -26.31 -14.81
CA THR A 518 -4.15 -27.70 -14.45
C THR A 518 -4.17 -27.84 -12.93
N ALA A 519 -5.36 -27.96 -12.35
CA ALA A 519 -5.53 -28.16 -10.91
C ALA A 519 -4.96 -29.51 -10.44
N ARG A 520 -4.28 -29.51 -9.29
CA ARG A 520 -3.91 -30.75 -8.63
C ARG A 520 -5.15 -31.42 -8.05
N THR A 521 -5.41 -32.66 -8.44
CA THR A 521 -6.58 -33.40 -7.98
C THR A 521 -6.17 -34.67 -7.23
N THR A 522 -7.02 -35.12 -6.32
CA THR A 522 -6.81 -36.37 -5.55
C THR A 522 -8.10 -37.16 -5.43
N GLY A 523 -7.97 -38.48 -5.49
CA GLY A 523 -9.06 -39.45 -5.19
C GLY A 523 -8.76 -40.29 -3.95
N THR A 524 -7.79 -39.85 -3.10
CA THR A 524 -7.45 -40.61 -1.88
C THR A 524 -8.63 -40.65 -0.92
N VAL A 525 -8.78 -41.80 -0.24
CA VAL A 525 -9.78 -42.00 0.81
C VAL A 525 -9.14 -42.10 2.20
N ALA A 526 -7.80 -42.09 2.28
CA ALA A 526 -7.10 -42.15 3.55
C ALA A 526 -7.36 -40.87 4.37
N THR A 527 -7.90 -41.03 5.55
CA THR A 527 -8.21 -39.96 6.48
C THR A 527 -6.94 -39.45 7.17
N LEU A 528 -6.88 -38.15 7.37
CA LEU A 528 -5.81 -37.49 8.10
C LEU A 528 -6.28 -37.06 9.49
N SER A 529 -5.34 -36.99 10.44
CA SER A 529 -5.62 -36.46 11.77
C SER A 529 -6.04 -34.99 11.68
N THR A 530 -6.72 -34.49 12.70
CA THR A 530 -7.14 -33.06 12.77
C THR A 530 -5.94 -32.13 12.64
N GLY A 531 -4.82 -32.45 13.28
CA GLY A 531 -3.59 -31.66 13.19
C GLY A 531 -3.00 -31.60 11.77
N GLN A 532 -3.02 -32.73 11.04
CA GLN A 532 -2.56 -32.79 9.66
C GLN A 532 -3.48 -31.99 8.70
N ARG A 533 -4.80 -32.11 8.88
CA ARG A 533 -5.78 -31.32 8.13
C ARG A 533 -5.59 -29.82 8.38
N ALA A 534 -5.41 -29.45 9.64
CA ALA A 534 -5.14 -28.10 10.06
C ALA A 534 -3.87 -27.54 9.41
N LYS A 535 -2.78 -28.31 9.43
CA LYS A 535 -1.53 -27.91 8.77
C LYS A 535 -1.72 -27.74 7.27
N THR A 536 -2.34 -28.72 6.59
CA THR A 536 -2.61 -28.63 5.15
C THR A 536 -3.45 -27.39 4.83
N GLY A 537 -4.49 -27.11 5.62
CA GLY A 537 -5.33 -25.93 5.44
C GLY A 537 -4.51 -24.64 5.48
N ARG A 538 -3.69 -24.46 6.49
CA ARG A 538 -2.80 -23.27 6.60
C ARG A 538 -1.80 -23.18 5.46
N ASP A 539 -1.18 -24.28 5.08
CA ASP A 539 -0.13 -24.32 4.06
C ASP A 539 -0.62 -23.94 2.65
N ILE A 540 -1.93 -24.10 2.37
CA ILE A 540 -2.54 -23.78 1.06
C ILE A 540 -3.36 -22.50 1.05
N THR A 541 -3.57 -21.87 2.21
CA THR A 541 -4.41 -20.67 2.34
C THR A 541 -3.57 -19.41 2.34
N ALA A 542 -3.93 -18.47 1.50
CA ALA A 542 -3.34 -17.12 1.45
C ALA A 542 -4.35 -16.06 1.90
N MET A 543 -3.85 -14.94 2.35
CA MET A 543 -4.63 -13.73 2.54
C MET A 543 -4.60 -12.89 1.26
N VAL A 544 -5.77 -12.47 0.79
CA VAL A 544 -5.94 -11.56 -0.34
C VAL A 544 -6.46 -10.24 0.18
N SER A 545 -5.68 -9.18 0.05
CA SER A 545 -6.02 -7.84 0.55
C SER A 545 -6.31 -6.89 -0.60
N CYS A 546 -7.43 -6.17 -0.48
CA CYS A 546 -7.91 -5.14 -1.40
C CYS A 546 -7.52 -3.76 -0.88
N TRP A 547 -6.87 -2.93 -1.70
CA TRP A 547 -6.43 -1.59 -1.36
C TRP A 547 -7.14 -0.54 -2.21
N GLU A 548 -7.45 0.61 -1.60
CA GLU A 548 -8.03 1.79 -2.26
C GLU A 548 -6.99 2.66 -2.94
#